data_9a06e4524d8192f56dcd41910db560ea
#
_entry.id   9a06e4524d8192f56dcd41910db560ea
#
_cell.length_a   1.000
_cell.length_b   1.000
_cell.length_c   1.000
_cell.angle_alpha   90.00
_cell.angle_beta   90.00
_cell.angle_gamma   90.00
#
_symmetry.space_group_name_H-M   'P 1'
#
loop_
_entity.id
_entity.type
_entity.pdbx_description
1 polymer ?
#
loop_
_entity_poly.entity_id
_entity_poly.type
_entity_poly.pdbx_seq_one_letter_code
_entity_poly.pdbx_strand_id
1 'polypeptide(L)'
;MAVVNDPNPPLNVRSQPEVTGNNIVGQLDNGRYVSVETEEAGWFKISNPVEGWIAKNRTKNGCNQKMARINFPRGQTSVTIDGELIGTGSHQYLLNAASGQTMTITSQEGALPLVFSPSDRNQSLNGQARARDRSQWSQSLPASGDYILELDSNFRGYEYTFTVEVK
;
A
#
# COMPACT_ATOMS: atom_id res chain seq x y z
N MET A 1 -2.83 -11.85 -5.68
CA MET A 1 -1.75 -10.91 -6.08
C MET A 1 -0.50 -11.69 -6.45
N ALA A 2 0.25 -11.23 -7.43
CA ALA A 2 1.52 -11.83 -7.83
C ALA A 2 2.60 -10.76 -8.03
N VAL A 3 3.87 -11.19 -8.03
CA VAL A 3 5.03 -10.34 -8.34
C VAL A 3 5.67 -10.88 -9.61
N VAL A 4 5.93 -10.01 -10.56
CA VAL A 4 6.62 -10.35 -11.80
C VAL A 4 8.04 -10.87 -11.50
N ASN A 5 8.37 -12.03 -12.06
CA ASN A 5 9.67 -12.68 -11.95
C ASN A 5 9.99 -13.44 -13.25
N ASP A 6 10.13 -12.69 -14.35
CA ASP A 6 10.50 -13.23 -15.65
C ASP A 6 12.02 -13.41 -15.73
N PRO A 7 12.56 -14.56 -16.14
CA PRO A 7 13.98 -14.72 -16.39
C PRO A 7 14.49 -13.87 -17.58
N ASN A 8 13.58 -13.38 -18.43
CA ASN A 8 13.90 -12.52 -19.58
C ASN A 8 13.01 -11.26 -19.57
N PRO A 9 13.22 -10.32 -18.61
CA PRO A 9 12.39 -9.12 -18.51
C PRO A 9 12.57 -8.20 -19.74
N PRO A 10 11.53 -7.35 -20.03
CA PRO A 10 10.27 -7.21 -19.33
C PRO A 10 9.24 -8.30 -19.70
N LEU A 11 8.35 -8.64 -18.76
CA LEU A 11 7.23 -9.54 -18.99
C LEU A 11 6.16 -8.87 -19.85
N ASN A 12 5.76 -9.51 -20.95
CA ASN A 12 4.69 -9.00 -21.80
C ASN A 12 3.31 -9.21 -21.14
N VAL A 13 2.50 -8.16 -21.14
CA VAL A 13 1.07 -8.20 -20.86
C VAL A 13 0.32 -8.33 -22.19
N ARG A 14 -0.63 -9.24 -22.26
CA ARG A 14 -1.32 -9.60 -23.50
C ARG A 14 -2.83 -9.38 -23.41
N SER A 15 -3.48 -9.11 -24.53
CA SER A 15 -4.93 -8.96 -24.58
C SER A 15 -5.69 -10.27 -24.42
N GLN A 16 -5.03 -11.42 -24.69
CA GLN A 16 -5.59 -12.78 -24.56
C GLN A 16 -4.56 -13.72 -23.93
N PRO A 17 -5.01 -14.83 -23.29
CA PRO A 17 -4.12 -15.76 -22.58
C PRO A 17 -3.40 -16.72 -23.57
N GLU A 18 -2.69 -16.14 -24.54
CA GLU A 18 -1.92 -16.85 -25.54
C GLU A 18 -0.71 -16.04 -26.02
N VAL A 19 0.28 -16.73 -26.60
CA VAL A 19 1.46 -16.09 -27.17
C VAL A 19 1.26 -15.89 -28.67
N THR A 20 0.84 -14.70 -29.07
CA THR A 20 0.77 -14.30 -30.48
C THR A 20 1.53 -12.99 -30.68
N GLY A 21 2.00 -12.73 -31.92
CA GLY A 21 2.88 -11.60 -32.21
C GLY A 21 2.25 -10.22 -32.00
N ASN A 22 0.91 -10.12 -32.11
CA ASN A 22 0.20 -8.83 -32.15
C ASN A 22 -0.72 -8.59 -30.93
N ASN A 23 -0.63 -9.38 -29.87
CA ASN A 23 -1.52 -9.25 -28.72
C ASN A 23 -0.86 -8.64 -27.46
N ILE A 24 0.31 -8.03 -27.58
CA ILE A 24 0.98 -7.34 -26.48
C ILE A 24 0.30 -5.97 -26.26
N VAL A 25 -0.21 -5.75 -25.05
CA VAL A 25 -0.86 -4.49 -24.63
C VAL A 25 -0.03 -3.69 -23.63
N GLY A 26 1.03 -4.29 -23.09
CA GLY A 26 1.96 -3.63 -22.17
C GLY A 26 3.12 -4.52 -21.77
N GLN A 27 3.99 -3.99 -20.92
CA GLN A 27 5.15 -4.69 -20.39
C GLN A 27 5.36 -4.35 -18.93
N LEU A 28 5.88 -5.31 -18.17
CA LEU A 28 6.12 -5.18 -16.73
C LEU A 28 7.54 -5.61 -16.36
N ASP A 29 8.22 -4.79 -15.59
CA ASP A 29 9.54 -5.10 -15.07
C ASP A 29 9.47 -6.11 -13.91
N ASN A 30 10.57 -6.81 -13.66
CA ASN A 30 10.68 -7.71 -12.51
C ASN A 30 10.54 -6.96 -11.19
N GLY A 31 9.89 -7.61 -10.21
CA GLY A 31 9.57 -7.02 -8.92
C GLY A 31 8.27 -6.21 -8.91
N ARG A 32 7.64 -5.99 -10.07
CA ARG A 32 6.36 -5.29 -10.14
C ARG A 32 5.24 -6.17 -9.59
N TYR A 33 4.45 -5.62 -8.66
CA TYR A 33 3.24 -6.25 -8.15
C TYR A 33 2.10 -6.11 -9.14
N VAL A 34 1.27 -7.15 -9.24
CA VAL A 34 0.10 -7.18 -10.11
C VAL A 34 -1.14 -7.68 -9.37
N SER A 35 -2.28 -7.06 -9.65
CA SER A 35 -3.57 -7.50 -9.14
C SER A 35 -4.14 -8.60 -10.02
N VAL A 36 -4.22 -9.82 -9.49
CA VAL A 36 -4.77 -10.98 -10.20
C VAL A 36 -6.27 -11.04 -9.95
N GLU A 37 -7.06 -11.02 -11.01
CA GLU A 37 -8.52 -11.19 -10.98
C GLU A 37 -8.94 -12.64 -11.13
N THR A 38 -8.41 -13.31 -12.17
CA THR A 38 -8.71 -14.72 -12.47
C THR A 38 -7.47 -15.47 -12.95
N GLU A 39 -7.57 -16.78 -12.94
CA GLU A 39 -6.56 -17.69 -13.50
C GLU A 39 -7.22 -18.61 -14.55
N GLU A 40 -6.61 -18.72 -15.71
CA GLU A 40 -7.07 -19.57 -16.79
C GLU A 40 -5.88 -20.17 -17.55
N ALA A 41 -5.84 -21.50 -17.70
CA ALA A 41 -4.87 -22.23 -18.54
C ALA A 41 -3.39 -21.82 -18.36
N GLY A 42 -2.99 -21.51 -17.11
CA GLY A 42 -1.60 -21.07 -16.80
C GLY A 42 -1.33 -19.58 -17.04
N TRP A 43 -2.38 -18.78 -17.18
CA TRP A 43 -2.34 -17.33 -17.29
C TRP A 43 -3.07 -16.66 -16.14
N PHE A 44 -2.59 -15.50 -15.74
CA PHE A 44 -3.31 -14.59 -14.83
C PHE A 44 -3.90 -13.44 -15.62
N LYS A 45 -5.21 -13.20 -15.45
CA LYS A 45 -5.81 -11.93 -15.84
C LYS A 45 -5.51 -10.92 -14.75
N ILE A 46 -4.92 -9.81 -15.13
CA ILE A 46 -4.56 -8.73 -14.22
C ILE A 46 -5.30 -7.44 -14.57
N SER A 47 -5.59 -6.63 -13.54
CA SER A 47 -6.25 -5.33 -13.69
C SER A 47 -5.33 -4.14 -13.37
N ASN A 48 -4.21 -4.38 -12.70
CA ASN A 48 -3.27 -3.33 -12.29
C ASN A 48 -1.83 -3.90 -12.32
N PRO A 49 -0.83 -3.13 -12.76
CA PRO A 49 -0.87 -1.74 -13.25
C PRO A 49 -1.35 -1.60 -14.69
N VAL A 50 -1.43 -2.70 -15.43
CA VAL A 50 -1.91 -2.78 -16.81
C VAL A 50 -2.95 -3.88 -16.88
N GLU A 51 -4.11 -3.62 -17.50
CA GLU A 51 -5.12 -4.65 -17.72
C GLU A 51 -4.67 -5.60 -18.84
N GLY A 52 -4.81 -6.91 -18.59
CA GLY A 52 -4.49 -7.94 -19.58
C GLY A 52 -4.11 -9.27 -18.96
N TRP A 53 -3.42 -10.10 -19.73
CA TRP A 53 -3.00 -11.45 -19.36
C TRP A 53 -1.50 -11.57 -19.28
N ILE A 54 -1.00 -12.21 -18.22
CA ILE A 54 0.42 -12.53 -18.04
C ILE A 54 0.60 -14.02 -17.76
N ALA A 55 1.72 -14.57 -18.21
CA ALA A 55 2.04 -15.97 -17.95
C ALA A 55 2.29 -16.20 -16.44
N LYS A 56 1.52 -17.10 -15.80
CA LYS A 56 1.61 -17.41 -14.38
C LYS A 56 3.00 -17.87 -13.96
N ASN A 57 3.66 -18.70 -14.78
CA ASN A 57 5.00 -19.23 -14.53
C ASN A 57 6.11 -18.16 -14.58
N ARG A 58 5.78 -16.94 -14.93
CA ARG A 58 6.66 -15.75 -14.91
C ARG A 58 6.37 -14.85 -13.70
N THR A 59 5.70 -15.41 -12.70
CA THR A 59 5.36 -14.69 -11.46
C THR A 59 5.69 -15.53 -10.24
N LYS A 60 5.79 -14.85 -9.10
CA LYS A 60 5.82 -15.45 -7.75
C LYS A 60 4.60 -14.98 -6.97
N ASN A 61 4.26 -15.70 -5.90
CA ASN A 61 3.29 -15.20 -4.94
C ASN A 61 3.76 -13.86 -4.37
N GLY A 62 2.91 -12.85 -4.45
CA GLY A 62 3.14 -11.51 -3.95
C GLY A 62 2.16 -11.17 -2.85
N CYS A 63 2.68 -10.71 -1.72
CA CYS A 63 1.88 -10.10 -0.67
C CYS A 63 2.29 -8.64 -0.60
N ASN A 64 1.41 -7.71 -1.00
CA ASN A 64 1.67 -6.28 -0.87
C ASN A 64 1.41 -5.85 0.58
N GLN A 65 2.21 -6.38 1.48
CA GLN A 65 2.26 -5.99 2.87
C GLN A 65 3.60 -5.31 3.14
N LYS A 66 3.56 -4.15 3.71
CA LYS A 66 4.73 -3.38 4.14
C LYS A 66 4.58 -3.07 5.62
N MET A 67 5.64 -3.31 6.37
CA MET A 67 5.76 -2.81 7.73
C MET A 67 7.06 -2.02 7.83
N ALA A 68 6.99 -0.78 8.24
CA ALA A 68 8.14 0.09 8.37
C ALA A 68 8.05 0.91 9.66
N ARG A 69 9.20 1.30 10.23
CA ARG A 69 9.26 2.21 11.38
C ARG A 69 9.48 3.64 10.90
N ILE A 70 8.69 4.55 11.44
CA ILE A 70 8.87 5.99 11.25
C ILE A 70 9.89 6.48 12.26
N ASN A 71 10.94 7.15 11.76
CA ASN A 71 11.91 7.84 12.57
C ASN A 71 11.96 9.30 12.12
N PHE A 72 11.79 10.24 13.05
CA PHE A 72 11.95 11.65 12.73
C PHE A 72 13.44 11.98 12.53
N PRO A 73 13.79 12.78 11.52
CA PRO A 73 15.13 13.33 11.39
C PRO A 73 15.51 14.12 12.66
N ARG A 74 16.80 14.16 12.98
CA ARG A 74 17.28 14.83 14.18
C ARG A 74 16.82 16.28 14.25
N GLY A 75 16.15 16.64 15.34
CA GLY A 75 15.62 18.00 15.57
C GLY A 75 14.32 18.31 14.83
N GLN A 76 13.72 17.33 14.15
CA GLN A 76 12.41 17.48 13.51
C GLN A 76 11.34 16.70 14.28
N THR A 77 10.11 17.19 14.20
CA THR A 77 8.91 16.59 14.79
C THR A 77 7.93 16.07 13.74
N SER A 78 8.31 16.15 12.47
CA SER A 78 7.48 15.71 11.34
C SER A 78 8.29 15.01 10.28
N VAL A 79 7.61 14.15 9.52
CA VAL A 79 8.15 13.45 8.34
C VAL A 79 7.04 13.19 7.33
N THR A 80 7.36 13.28 6.05
CA THR A 80 6.46 12.92 4.96
C THR A 80 6.80 11.52 4.47
N ILE A 81 5.76 10.73 4.22
CA ILE A 81 5.84 9.34 3.78
C ILE A 81 5.02 9.21 2.52
N ASP A 82 5.61 8.59 1.52
CA ASP A 82 4.98 8.26 0.24
C ASP A 82 5.03 6.76 -0.04
N GLY A 83 4.14 6.32 -0.89
CA GLY A 83 4.08 4.93 -1.33
C GLY A 83 2.91 4.62 -2.24
N GLU A 84 2.89 3.39 -2.73
CA GLU A 84 1.85 2.87 -3.60
C GLU A 84 1.32 1.54 -3.03
N LEU A 85 0.02 1.47 -2.79
CA LEU A 85 -0.70 0.21 -2.55
C LEU A 85 -1.15 -0.38 -3.87
N ILE A 86 -0.88 -1.65 -4.10
CA ILE A 86 -1.23 -2.34 -5.35
C ILE A 86 -2.18 -3.49 -5.02
N GLY A 87 -3.37 -3.46 -5.62
CA GLY A 87 -4.39 -4.49 -5.47
C GLY A 87 -4.85 -4.67 -4.03
N THR A 88 -4.76 -5.89 -3.49
CA THR A 88 -5.06 -6.19 -2.08
C THR A 88 -3.80 -6.14 -1.24
N GLY A 89 -3.82 -5.48 -0.11
CA GLY A 89 -2.68 -5.38 0.80
C GLY A 89 -2.85 -4.30 1.83
N SER A 90 -1.90 -4.18 2.73
CA SER A 90 -1.85 -3.11 3.72
C SER A 90 -0.42 -2.65 3.95
N HIS A 91 -0.25 -1.34 4.14
CA HIS A 91 1.00 -0.75 4.57
C HIS A 91 0.85 -0.25 6.00
N GLN A 92 1.69 -0.73 6.89
CA GLN A 92 1.71 -0.38 8.30
C GLN A 92 2.99 0.38 8.64
N TYR A 93 2.83 1.50 9.31
CA TYR A 93 3.94 2.32 9.80
C TYR A 93 3.89 2.39 11.31
N LEU A 94 4.96 1.97 11.96
CA LEU A 94 5.12 2.00 13.42
C LEU A 94 5.74 3.33 13.83
N LEU A 95 5.08 4.07 14.71
CA LEU A 95 5.57 5.33 15.26
C LEU A 95 5.55 5.30 16.78
N ASN A 96 6.72 5.42 17.40
CA ASN A 96 6.80 5.53 18.85
C ASN A 96 6.47 6.95 19.30
N ALA A 97 5.54 7.07 20.24
CA ALA A 97 5.12 8.34 20.82
C ALA A 97 4.73 8.19 22.29
N ALA A 98 4.76 9.29 23.03
CA ALA A 98 4.39 9.32 24.44
C ALA A 98 2.95 9.78 24.66
N SER A 99 2.34 9.30 25.73
CA SER A 99 1.04 9.79 26.20
C SER A 99 1.09 11.30 26.42
N GLY A 100 0.05 11.99 26.02
CA GLY A 100 -0.08 13.46 26.14
C GLY A 100 0.52 14.23 24.96
N GLN A 101 1.37 13.63 24.12
CA GLN A 101 1.80 14.27 22.87
C GLN A 101 0.60 14.40 21.90
N THR A 102 0.66 15.38 21.02
CA THR A 102 -0.34 15.55 19.95
C THR A 102 0.22 15.00 18.65
N MET A 103 -0.48 14.03 18.07
CA MET A 103 -0.18 13.53 16.73
C MET A 103 -1.10 14.20 15.72
N THR A 104 -0.52 14.75 14.67
CA THR A 104 -1.25 15.31 13.53
C THR A 104 -0.83 14.58 12.27
N ILE A 105 -1.80 14.11 11.49
CA ILE A 105 -1.57 13.47 10.20
C ILE A 105 -2.31 14.29 9.13
N THR A 106 -1.60 14.64 8.07
CA THR A 106 -2.17 15.36 6.92
C THR A 106 -1.89 14.52 5.67
N SER A 107 -2.94 14.13 4.96
CA SER A 107 -2.84 13.47 3.66
C SER A 107 -2.77 14.52 2.56
N GLN A 108 -1.74 14.43 1.73
CA GLN A 108 -1.58 15.22 0.51
C GLN A 108 -2.14 14.46 -0.69
N GLU A 109 -2.03 13.12 -0.67
CA GLU A 109 -2.53 12.24 -1.71
C GLU A 109 -3.02 10.92 -1.10
N GLY A 110 -4.09 10.36 -1.67
CA GLY A 110 -4.67 9.11 -1.22
C GLY A 110 -5.45 9.21 0.09
N ALA A 111 -5.63 8.08 0.75
CA ALA A 111 -6.40 7.99 1.98
C ALA A 111 -5.59 8.43 3.20
N LEU A 112 -6.28 9.03 4.18
CA LEU A 112 -5.71 9.25 5.50
C LEU A 112 -5.47 7.90 6.20
N PRO A 113 -4.27 7.61 6.76
CA PRO A 113 -4.03 6.39 7.51
C PRO A 113 -4.97 6.22 8.70
N LEU A 114 -5.39 4.98 8.95
CA LEU A 114 -6.01 4.61 10.22
C LEU A 114 -4.96 4.61 11.32
N VAL A 115 -5.31 5.12 12.50
CA VAL A 115 -4.39 5.23 13.63
C VAL A 115 -4.82 4.29 14.74
N PHE A 116 -3.99 3.33 15.09
CA PHE A 116 -4.24 2.39 16.19
C PHE A 116 -3.31 2.68 17.36
N SER A 117 -3.89 2.72 18.55
CA SER A 117 -3.15 2.93 19.79
C SER A 117 -2.37 1.68 20.21
N PRO A 118 -1.24 1.81 20.92
CA PRO A 118 -0.57 0.65 21.53
C PRO A 118 -1.43 -0.08 22.56
N SER A 119 -2.41 0.58 23.18
CA SER A 119 -3.32 0.01 24.17
C SER A 119 -4.55 -0.67 23.55
N ASP A 120 -4.95 -0.32 22.33
CA ASP A 120 -6.08 -0.92 21.62
C ASP A 120 -5.79 -1.00 20.13
N ARG A 121 -5.71 -2.23 19.63
CA ARG A 121 -5.45 -2.55 18.22
C ARG A 121 -6.72 -2.86 17.43
N ASN A 122 -7.86 -2.94 18.09
CA ASN A 122 -9.12 -3.34 17.46
C ASN A 122 -9.92 -2.13 16.97
N GLN A 123 -9.68 -0.97 17.57
CA GLN A 123 -10.39 0.26 17.23
C GLN A 123 -9.41 1.37 16.86
N SER A 124 -9.59 1.95 15.68
CA SER A 124 -8.80 3.11 15.29
C SER A 124 -9.23 4.37 16.01
N LEU A 125 -8.28 5.23 16.39
CA LEU A 125 -8.54 6.52 17.05
C LEU A 125 -9.29 7.50 16.15
N ASN A 126 -9.11 7.41 14.83
CA ASN A 126 -9.71 8.31 13.86
C ASN A 126 -10.95 7.76 13.15
N GLY A 127 -11.43 6.57 13.55
CA GLY A 127 -12.67 5.96 13.07
C GLY A 127 -12.60 5.48 11.61
N GLN A 128 -13.00 4.24 11.36
CA GLN A 128 -12.79 3.57 10.06
C GLN A 128 -13.52 4.24 8.88
N ALA A 129 -14.78 4.60 9.04
CA ALA A 129 -15.59 5.14 7.92
C ALA A 129 -15.24 6.60 7.57
N ARG A 130 -14.79 7.36 8.55
CA ARG A 130 -14.56 8.81 8.41
C ARG A 130 -13.12 9.19 8.04
N ALA A 131 -12.16 8.27 8.23
CA ALA A 131 -10.77 8.54 7.92
C ALA A 131 -10.53 8.72 6.41
N ARG A 132 -11.32 8.05 5.57
CA ARG A 132 -11.21 8.12 4.11
C ARG A 132 -11.70 9.42 3.49
N ASP A 133 -12.59 10.14 4.20
CA ASP A 133 -13.21 11.38 3.72
C ASP A 133 -12.52 12.65 4.24
N ARG A 134 -11.45 12.48 5.02
CA ARG A 134 -10.70 13.59 5.62
C ARG A 134 -9.28 13.62 5.10
N SER A 135 -8.78 14.83 4.88
CA SER A 135 -7.36 15.06 4.56
C SER A 135 -6.48 15.30 5.80
N GLN A 136 -7.07 15.49 6.97
CA GLN A 136 -6.34 15.75 8.20
C GLN A 136 -7.02 15.17 9.44
N TRP A 137 -6.20 14.70 10.37
CA TRP A 137 -6.60 14.29 11.72
C TRP A 137 -5.56 14.76 12.73
N SER A 138 -6.01 15.17 13.92
CA SER A 138 -5.15 15.58 15.03
C SER A 138 -5.79 15.20 16.36
N GLN A 139 -5.01 14.62 17.27
CA GLN A 139 -5.48 14.21 18.60
C GLN A 139 -4.33 14.11 19.59
N SER A 140 -4.61 14.41 20.89
CA SER A 140 -3.71 14.06 21.99
C SER A 140 -3.70 12.54 22.20
N LEU A 141 -2.51 11.97 22.34
CA LEU A 141 -2.31 10.53 22.38
C LEU A 141 -2.62 9.96 23.77
N PRO A 142 -3.46 8.92 23.88
CA PRO A 142 -3.91 8.39 25.18
C PRO A 142 -2.87 7.51 25.88
N ALA A 143 -1.88 6.97 25.17
CA ALA A 143 -0.93 6.01 25.72
C ALA A 143 0.48 6.22 25.14
N SER A 144 1.50 5.79 25.88
CA SER A 144 2.87 5.72 25.36
C SER A 144 3.14 4.39 24.69
N GLY A 145 3.89 4.39 23.58
CA GLY A 145 4.29 3.18 22.86
C GLY A 145 4.22 3.31 21.34
N ASP A 146 4.24 2.17 20.66
CA ASP A 146 4.20 2.12 19.20
C ASP A 146 2.76 2.21 18.69
N TYR A 147 2.44 3.32 18.04
CA TYR A 147 1.23 3.50 17.26
C TYR A 147 1.39 2.83 15.90
N ILE A 148 0.30 2.29 15.34
CA ILE A 148 0.26 1.83 13.95
C ILE A 148 -0.52 2.82 13.12
N LEU A 149 0.10 3.32 12.05
CA LEU A 149 -0.56 4.04 10.99
C LEU A 149 -0.76 3.07 9.83
N GLU A 150 -2.01 2.74 9.52
CA GLU A 150 -2.35 1.69 8.55
C GLU A 150 -3.10 2.26 7.34
N LEU A 151 -2.64 1.90 6.17
CA LEU A 151 -3.28 2.14 4.89
C LEU A 151 -3.70 0.81 4.31
N ASP A 152 -5.01 0.63 4.15
CA ASP A 152 -5.59 -0.55 3.53
C ASP A 152 -5.88 -0.30 2.06
N SER A 153 -5.71 -1.34 1.27
CA SER A 153 -6.11 -1.35 -0.12
C SER A 153 -7.63 -1.21 -0.29
N ASN A 154 -8.01 -0.52 -1.37
CA ASN A 154 -9.39 -0.46 -1.85
C ASN A 154 -9.67 -1.50 -2.96
N PHE A 155 -8.87 -2.56 -3.05
CA PHE A 155 -8.84 -3.59 -4.09
C PHE A 155 -8.29 -3.15 -5.46
N ARG A 156 -8.18 -1.85 -5.73
CA ARG A 156 -7.62 -1.30 -6.96
C ARG A 156 -6.19 -0.82 -6.80
N GLY A 157 -5.80 -0.54 -5.56
CA GLY A 157 -4.58 0.16 -5.24
C GLY A 157 -4.70 1.67 -5.41
N TYR A 158 -3.75 2.40 -4.86
CA TYR A 158 -3.63 3.85 -4.97
C TYR A 158 -2.27 4.32 -4.49
N GLU A 159 -1.81 5.44 -5.02
CA GLU A 159 -0.68 6.19 -4.47
C GLU A 159 -1.13 6.95 -3.24
N TYR A 160 -0.21 7.16 -2.31
CA TYR A 160 -0.46 7.97 -1.11
C TYR A 160 0.77 8.76 -0.71
N THR A 161 0.50 9.94 -0.21
CA THR A 161 1.48 10.81 0.44
C THR A 161 0.84 11.41 1.68
N PHE A 162 1.46 11.22 2.84
CA PHE A 162 0.99 11.85 4.08
C PHE A 162 2.16 12.34 4.94
N THR A 163 1.93 13.42 5.66
CA THR A 163 2.85 13.94 6.67
C THR A 163 2.33 13.59 8.06
N VAL A 164 3.19 13.05 8.90
CA VAL A 164 2.92 12.86 10.33
C VAL A 164 3.80 13.79 11.14
N GLU A 165 3.19 14.48 12.10
CA GLU A 165 3.84 15.35 13.07
C GLU A 165 3.47 14.91 14.49
N VAL A 166 4.44 14.93 15.42
CA VAL A 166 4.24 14.67 16.85
C VAL A 166 4.89 15.76 17.68
N LYS A 167 4.10 16.40 18.54
CA LYS A 167 4.54 17.49 19.44
C LYS A 167 4.16 17.22 20.88
#